data_95e4ffa8650e792c15405eda12e5162b
#
_entry.id   95e4ffa8650e792c15405eda12e5162b
#
_cell.length_a   1.000
_cell.length_b   1.000
_cell.length_c   1.000
_cell.angle_alpha   90.00
_cell.angle_beta   90.00
_cell.angle_gamma   90.00
#
_symmetry.space_group_name_H-M   'P 1'
#
loop_
_entity.id
_entity.type
_entity.pdbx_description
1 polymer ?
#
loop_
_entity_poly.entity_id
_entity_poly.type
_entity_poly.pdbx_seq_one_letter_code
_entity_poly.pdbx_strand_id
1 'polypeptide(L)'
;METESTRLRRLLEDRLGECCDADVTERIADLQALEAGLPDDAASDRTALGTLSDDTRYRLARVLSAADGELCVCELSPLVAVSDSAVSHALSDLTEAGLVTRRKDGQWRYYDTTDRADALLGALDGTRGDR
;
A
#
# COMPACT_ATOMS: atom_id res chain seq x y z
N MET A 1 0.11 -3.73 -29.24
CA MET A 1 -1.32 -3.53 -29.20
C MET A 1 -2.07 -4.58 -29.97
N GLU A 2 -1.81 -4.71 -31.25
CA GLU A 2 -2.40 -5.82 -32.01
C GLU A 2 -1.98 -7.18 -31.42
N THR A 3 -0.73 -7.28 -30.93
CA THR A 3 -0.21 -8.49 -30.31
C THR A 3 -1.05 -8.94 -29.11
N GLU A 4 -1.46 -7.98 -28.29
CA GLU A 4 -2.27 -8.25 -27.09
C GLU A 4 -3.68 -8.70 -27.46
N SER A 5 -4.31 -8.04 -28.43
CA SER A 5 -5.61 -8.46 -28.95
C SER A 5 -5.55 -9.83 -29.59
N THR A 6 -4.43 -10.13 -30.26
CA THR A 6 -4.21 -11.42 -30.89
C THR A 6 -4.12 -12.53 -29.86
N ARG A 7 -3.43 -12.25 -28.74
CA ARG A 7 -3.32 -13.22 -27.63
C ARG A 7 -4.67 -13.50 -27.00
N LEU A 8 -5.44 -12.45 -26.76
CA LEU A 8 -6.78 -12.60 -26.20
C LEU A 8 -7.66 -13.43 -27.12
N ARG A 9 -7.60 -13.16 -28.42
CA ARG A 9 -8.36 -13.94 -29.42
C ARG A 9 -7.99 -15.41 -29.33
N ARG A 10 -6.71 -15.75 -29.26
CA ARG A 10 -6.25 -17.15 -29.12
C ARG A 10 -6.81 -17.82 -27.89
N LEU A 11 -6.78 -17.09 -26.76
CA LEU A 11 -7.30 -17.61 -25.50
C LEU A 11 -8.79 -17.91 -25.62
N LEU A 12 -9.54 -17.00 -26.21
CA LEU A 12 -10.99 -17.18 -26.39
C LEU A 12 -11.30 -18.31 -27.37
N GLU A 13 -10.50 -18.46 -28.44
CA GLU A 13 -10.63 -19.57 -29.38
C GLU A 13 -10.44 -20.91 -28.68
N ASP A 14 -9.44 -21.01 -27.78
CA ASP A 14 -9.19 -22.23 -27.01
C ASP A 14 -10.34 -22.57 -26.08
N ARG A 15 -10.97 -21.55 -25.49
CA ARG A 15 -12.06 -21.74 -24.52
C ARG A 15 -13.42 -21.99 -25.18
N LEU A 16 -13.69 -21.28 -26.27
CA LEU A 16 -15.00 -21.27 -26.91
C LEU A 16 -15.09 -22.18 -28.13
N GLY A 17 -13.95 -22.66 -28.61
CA GLY A 17 -13.86 -23.44 -29.84
C GLY A 17 -13.73 -22.57 -31.10
N GLU A 18 -14.33 -21.41 -31.09
CA GLU A 18 -14.18 -20.41 -32.15
C GLU A 18 -14.41 -19.02 -31.54
N CYS A 19 -13.86 -18.00 -32.17
CA CYS A 19 -13.93 -16.63 -31.65
C CYS A 19 -14.07 -15.65 -32.81
N CYS A 20 -14.99 -14.69 -32.66
CA CYS A 20 -15.15 -13.60 -33.62
C CYS A 20 -14.74 -12.28 -32.96
N ASP A 21 -14.67 -11.21 -33.76
CA ASP A 21 -14.30 -9.89 -33.27
C ASP A 21 -15.25 -9.39 -32.17
N ALA A 22 -16.53 -9.76 -32.26
CA ALA A 22 -17.52 -9.40 -31.28
C ALA A 22 -17.18 -10.02 -29.90
N ASP A 23 -16.70 -11.27 -29.89
CA ASP A 23 -16.31 -11.94 -28.64
C ASP A 23 -15.13 -11.23 -27.97
N VAL A 24 -14.15 -10.81 -28.76
CA VAL A 24 -12.98 -10.07 -28.24
C VAL A 24 -13.43 -8.72 -27.66
N THR A 25 -14.25 -7.98 -28.40
CA THR A 25 -14.76 -6.67 -28.00
C THR A 25 -15.57 -6.79 -26.71
N GLU A 26 -16.44 -7.76 -26.61
CA GLU A 26 -17.26 -7.99 -25.42
C GLU A 26 -16.40 -8.33 -24.20
N ARG A 27 -15.40 -9.19 -24.38
CA ARG A 27 -14.50 -9.56 -23.28
C ARG A 27 -13.71 -8.35 -22.78
N ILE A 28 -13.20 -7.53 -23.69
CA ILE A 28 -12.48 -6.31 -23.33
C ILE A 28 -13.41 -5.37 -22.57
N ALA A 29 -14.65 -5.20 -23.02
CA ALA A 29 -15.63 -4.35 -22.33
C ALA A 29 -15.92 -4.85 -20.93
N ASP A 30 -16.04 -6.16 -20.72
CA ASP A 30 -16.24 -6.77 -19.41
C ASP A 30 -15.07 -6.44 -18.48
N LEU A 31 -13.85 -6.56 -18.98
CA LEU A 31 -12.64 -6.29 -18.20
C LEU A 31 -12.50 -4.80 -17.88
N GLN A 32 -12.85 -3.92 -18.82
CA GLN A 32 -12.85 -2.48 -18.58
C GLN A 32 -13.85 -2.09 -17.50
N ALA A 33 -15.00 -2.78 -17.45
CA ALA A 33 -15.99 -2.55 -16.40
C ALA A 33 -15.43 -2.91 -15.01
N LEU A 34 -14.62 -3.97 -14.93
CA LEU A 34 -13.96 -4.33 -13.69
C LEU A 34 -12.96 -3.24 -13.26
N GLU A 35 -12.18 -2.75 -14.22
CA GLU A 35 -11.21 -1.67 -13.95
C GLU A 35 -11.93 -0.39 -13.51
N ALA A 36 -13.06 -0.07 -14.11
CA ALA A 36 -13.84 1.11 -13.75
C ALA A 36 -14.40 1.03 -12.33
N GLY A 37 -14.43 -0.16 -11.73
CA GLY A 37 -14.85 -0.37 -10.34
C GLY A 37 -13.78 -0.11 -9.31
N LEU A 38 -12.59 0.38 -9.70
CA LEU A 38 -11.55 0.72 -8.74
C LEU A 38 -12.02 1.83 -7.80
N PRO A 39 -11.59 1.79 -6.53
CA PRO A 39 -11.97 2.82 -5.56
C PRO A 39 -11.53 4.22 -6.01
N ASP A 40 -12.29 5.24 -5.66
CA ASP A 40 -11.94 6.63 -5.96
C ASP A 40 -10.62 7.02 -5.30
N ASP A 41 -10.28 6.37 -4.18
CA ASP A 41 -9.06 6.63 -3.41
C ASP A 41 -7.89 5.74 -3.81
N ALA A 42 -7.86 5.24 -5.04
CA ALA A 42 -6.78 4.36 -5.49
C ALA A 42 -5.39 4.98 -5.33
N ALA A 43 -5.27 6.29 -5.55
CA ALA A 43 -3.99 7.00 -5.36
C ALA A 43 -3.55 6.97 -3.90
N SER A 44 -4.48 7.14 -2.96
CA SER A 44 -4.23 7.07 -1.52
C SER A 44 -3.78 5.66 -1.12
N ASP A 45 -4.42 4.63 -1.68
CA ASP A 45 -4.04 3.23 -1.43
C ASP A 45 -2.61 2.97 -1.87
N ARG A 46 -2.25 3.42 -3.07
CA ARG A 46 -0.91 3.24 -3.61
C ARG A 46 0.14 3.99 -2.80
N THR A 47 -0.20 5.19 -2.33
CA THR A 47 0.70 5.98 -1.48
C THR A 47 0.97 5.24 -0.17
N ALA A 48 -0.05 4.67 0.44
CA ALA A 48 0.12 3.90 1.68
C ALA A 48 1.03 2.70 1.46
N LEU A 49 0.80 1.93 0.41
CA LEU A 49 1.62 0.75 0.10
C LEU A 49 3.06 1.13 -0.24
N GLY A 50 3.24 2.17 -1.06
CA GLY A 50 4.56 2.63 -1.45
C GLY A 50 5.37 3.17 -0.28
N THR A 51 4.70 3.88 0.63
CA THR A 51 5.34 4.41 1.82
C THR A 51 5.88 3.29 2.70
N LEU A 52 5.12 2.22 2.86
CA LEU A 52 5.54 1.06 3.66
C LEU A 52 6.60 0.19 2.99
N SER A 53 6.91 0.41 1.72
CA SER A 53 7.91 -0.40 1.02
C SER A 53 9.35 -0.03 1.37
N ASP A 54 9.59 1.11 2.01
CA ASP A 54 10.91 1.54 2.44
C ASP A 54 11.28 0.94 3.80
N ASP A 55 12.52 0.48 3.94
CA ASP A 55 12.98 -0.20 5.15
C ASP A 55 12.81 0.67 6.41
N THR A 56 13.25 1.91 6.38
CA THR A 56 13.17 2.80 7.54
C THR A 56 11.73 3.09 7.92
N ARG A 57 10.90 3.45 6.95
CA ARG A 57 9.48 3.74 7.20
C ARG A 57 8.75 2.51 7.71
N TYR A 58 9.03 1.36 7.13
CA TYR A 58 8.41 0.11 7.57
C TYR A 58 8.78 -0.22 9.02
N ARG A 59 10.07 -0.10 9.38
CA ARG A 59 10.53 -0.35 10.74
C ARG A 59 9.88 0.57 11.76
N LEU A 60 9.80 1.87 11.43
CA LEU A 60 9.16 2.84 12.31
C LEU A 60 7.68 2.53 12.50
N ALA A 61 6.97 2.21 11.43
CA ALA A 61 5.56 1.85 11.51
C ALA A 61 5.35 0.58 12.35
N ARG A 62 6.22 -0.40 12.21
CA ARG A 62 6.16 -1.64 12.99
C ARG A 62 6.33 -1.40 14.48
N VAL A 63 7.31 -0.59 14.85
CA VAL A 63 7.56 -0.27 16.26
C VAL A 63 6.37 0.48 16.84
N LEU A 64 5.88 1.47 16.11
CA LEU A 64 4.72 2.25 16.57
C LEU A 64 3.46 1.38 16.70
N SER A 65 3.25 0.47 15.77
CA SER A 65 2.09 -0.43 15.81
C SER A 65 2.17 -1.40 16.99
N ALA A 66 3.37 -1.82 17.35
CA ALA A 66 3.59 -2.74 18.48
C ALA A 66 3.57 -2.06 19.83
N ALA A 67 3.75 -0.75 19.87
CA ALA A 67 3.80 0.00 21.13
C ALA A 67 2.42 0.19 21.74
N ASP A 68 2.38 0.26 23.07
CA ASP A 68 1.16 0.57 23.81
C ASP A 68 1.01 2.08 23.95
N GLY A 69 0.68 2.76 22.85
CA GLY A 69 0.48 4.18 22.85
C GLY A 69 1.56 4.94 22.08
N GLU A 70 1.50 6.24 22.18
CA GLU A 70 2.39 7.14 21.47
C GLU A 70 3.86 6.99 21.85
N LEU A 71 4.74 7.19 20.87
CA LEU A 71 6.18 7.26 21.11
C LEU A 71 6.71 8.61 20.64
N CYS A 72 7.66 9.12 21.39
CA CYS A 72 8.39 10.33 21.03
C CYS A 72 9.41 10.00 19.93
N VAL A 73 9.70 10.97 19.05
CA VAL A 73 10.76 10.81 18.05
C VAL A 73 12.10 10.45 18.73
N CYS A 74 12.34 10.94 19.93
CA CYS A 74 13.55 10.64 20.69
C CYS A 74 13.66 9.16 21.08
N GLU A 75 12.53 8.47 21.17
CA GLU A 75 12.52 7.03 21.43
C GLU A 75 12.74 6.21 20.16
N LEU A 76 12.34 6.77 19.02
CA LEU A 76 12.43 6.08 17.72
C LEU A 76 13.81 6.21 17.07
N SER A 77 14.44 7.37 17.21
CA SER A 77 15.73 7.65 16.55
C SER A 77 16.81 6.60 16.83
N PRO A 78 16.97 6.12 18.08
CA PRO A 78 18.02 5.12 18.36
C PRO A 78 17.78 3.76 17.71
N LEU A 79 16.57 3.50 17.25
CA LEU A 79 16.19 2.17 16.73
C LEU A 79 16.55 1.95 15.27
N VAL A 80 16.86 3.02 14.55
CA VAL A 80 17.16 2.94 13.13
C VAL A 80 18.54 3.53 12.84
N ALA A 81 19.24 2.97 11.86
CA ALA A 81 20.63 3.35 11.55
C ALA A 81 20.67 4.47 10.50
N VAL A 82 19.91 5.54 10.74
CA VAL A 82 19.88 6.71 9.86
C VAL A 82 19.93 7.98 10.72
N SER A 83 20.16 9.13 10.08
CA SER A 83 20.24 10.41 10.78
C SER A 83 18.89 10.81 11.39
N ASP A 84 18.93 11.70 12.39
CA ASP A 84 17.69 12.25 12.96
C ASP A 84 16.84 12.95 11.91
N SER A 85 17.47 13.61 10.97
CA SER A 85 16.77 14.24 9.85
C SER A 85 16.03 13.21 8.99
N ALA A 86 16.66 12.07 8.73
CA ALA A 86 16.05 10.98 7.95
C ALA A 86 14.86 10.37 8.71
N VAL A 87 14.97 10.24 10.04
CA VAL A 87 13.86 9.75 10.87
C VAL A 87 12.68 10.72 10.76
N SER A 88 12.93 12.01 10.90
CA SER A 88 11.89 13.04 10.80
C SER A 88 11.21 13.02 9.44
N HIS A 89 11.98 12.85 8.36
CA HIS A 89 11.44 12.74 7.01
C HIS A 89 10.57 11.48 6.86
N ALA A 90 11.04 10.36 7.37
CA ALA A 90 10.29 9.11 7.30
C ALA A 90 8.95 9.22 8.05
N LEU A 91 8.96 9.83 9.23
CA LEU A 91 7.74 10.04 10.01
C LEU A 91 6.78 11.02 9.31
N SER A 92 7.32 12.02 8.64
CA SER A 92 6.52 12.95 7.85
C SER A 92 5.84 12.24 6.69
N ASP A 93 6.57 11.37 5.97
CA ASP A 93 6.03 10.59 4.88
C ASP A 93 4.92 9.65 5.35
N LEU A 94 5.12 9.00 6.49
CA LEU A 94 4.11 8.13 7.10
C LEU A 94 2.85 8.91 7.49
N THR A 95 3.04 10.12 8.01
CA THR A 95 1.92 11.00 8.38
C THR A 95 1.12 11.42 7.15
N GLU A 96 1.81 11.84 6.10
CA GLU A 96 1.16 12.25 4.84
C GLU A 96 0.40 11.10 4.18
N ALA A 97 0.90 9.87 4.34
CA ALA A 97 0.26 8.68 3.78
C ALA A 97 -0.94 8.19 4.61
N GLY A 98 -1.25 8.84 5.73
CA GLY A 98 -2.36 8.45 6.59
C GLY A 98 -2.09 7.20 7.42
N LEU A 99 -0.83 6.85 7.61
CA LEU A 99 -0.42 5.66 8.35
C LEU A 99 -0.05 5.96 9.81
N VAL A 100 0.27 7.21 10.09
CA VAL A 100 0.72 7.68 11.39
C VAL A 100 0.07 9.02 11.70
N THR A 101 -0.21 9.28 12.97
CA THR A 101 -0.63 10.59 13.45
C THR A 101 0.48 11.20 14.29
N ARG A 102 0.53 12.52 14.30
CA ARG A 102 1.51 13.28 15.06
C ARG A 102 0.79 14.21 16.04
N ARG A 103 1.24 14.21 17.26
CA ARG A 103 0.76 15.13 18.29
C ARG A 103 1.96 15.91 18.84
N LYS A 104 1.81 17.21 18.97
CA LYS A 104 2.84 18.07 19.51
C LYS A 104 2.46 18.49 20.92
N ASP A 105 3.42 18.39 21.86
CA ASP A 105 3.25 18.83 23.23
C ASP A 105 4.53 19.58 23.63
N GLY A 106 4.45 20.91 23.60
CA GLY A 106 5.62 21.75 23.82
C GLY A 106 6.67 21.52 22.75
N GLN A 107 7.87 21.12 23.16
CA GLN A 107 8.98 20.80 22.25
C GLN A 107 8.97 19.35 21.79
N TRP A 108 8.09 18.51 22.37
CA TRP A 108 8.05 17.10 22.11
C TRP A 108 7.03 16.77 21.02
N ARG A 109 7.38 15.80 20.16
CA ARG A 109 6.49 15.29 19.12
C ARG A 109 6.27 13.81 19.36
N TYR A 110 5.01 13.44 19.43
CA TYR A 110 4.58 12.06 19.64
C TYR A 110 3.90 11.52 18.40
N TYR A 111 4.14 10.25 18.16
CA TYR A 111 3.61 9.56 16.99
C TYR A 111 2.89 8.29 17.40
N ASP A 112 1.84 7.97 16.63
CA ASP A 112 1.07 6.75 16.84
C ASP A 112 0.56 6.27 15.47
N THR A 113 0.30 4.98 15.35
CA THR A 113 -0.27 4.43 14.11
C THR A 113 -1.76 4.74 14.01
N THR A 114 -2.25 4.79 12.78
CA THR A 114 -3.69 4.86 12.49
C THR A 114 -4.25 3.44 12.42
N ASP A 115 -5.57 3.32 12.48
CA ASP A 115 -6.26 2.03 12.30
C ASP A 115 -5.90 1.42 10.93
N ARG A 116 -5.74 2.27 9.93
CA ARG A 116 -5.35 1.81 8.59
C ARG A 116 -3.98 1.12 8.60
N ALA A 117 -3.01 1.72 9.26
CA ALA A 117 -1.68 1.14 9.36
C ALA A 117 -1.72 -0.19 10.11
N ASP A 118 -2.43 -0.23 11.23
CA ASP A 118 -2.55 -1.45 12.03
C ASP A 118 -3.22 -2.57 11.24
N ALA A 119 -4.25 -2.25 10.46
CA ALA A 119 -4.95 -3.22 9.63
C ALA A 119 -4.04 -3.77 8.51
N LEU A 120 -3.28 -2.89 7.86
CA LEU A 120 -2.35 -3.31 6.78
C LEU A 120 -1.25 -4.22 7.34
N LEU A 121 -0.63 -3.83 8.44
CA LEU A 121 0.42 -4.63 9.07
C LEU A 121 -0.13 -5.94 9.60
N GLY A 122 -1.34 -5.91 10.17
CA GLY A 122 -2.03 -7.11 10.64
C GLY A 122 -2.33 -8.09 9.51
N ALA A 123 -2.71 -7.58 8.34
CA ALA A 123 -2.96 -8.41 7.16
C ALA A 123 -1.68 -9.10 6.69
N LEU A 124 -0.56 -8.38 6.71
CA LEU A 124 0.73 -8.97 6.38
C LEU A 124 1.08 -10.10 7.34
N ASP A 125 0.89 -9.87 8.64
CA ASP A 125 1.18 -10.87 9.66
C ASP A 125 0.28 -12.09 9.53
N GLY A 126 -1.00 -11.87 9.26
CA GLY A 126 -1.99 -12.94 9.16
C GLY A 126 -1.84 -13.81 7.91
N THR A 127 -1.13 -13.34 6.89
CA THR A 127 -0.99 -14.04 5.62
C THR A 127 0.41 -14.57 5.35
N ARG A 128 1.38 -14.21 6.18
CA ARG A 128 2.79 -14.55 5.95
C ARG A 128 3.05 -16.05 5.90
N GLY A 129 2.25 -16.83 6.59
CA GLY A 129 2.40 -18.27 6.66
C GLY A 129 1.68 -19.04 5.56
N ASP A 130 1.00 -18.37 4.66
CA ASP A 130 0.09 -18.99 3.67
C ASP A 130 0.80 -19.43 2.38
N ARG A 131 2.08 -19.71 2.42
CA ARG A 131 2.86 -20.11 1.26
C ARG A 131 3.00 -21.59 1.12
#